data_3d48a468bce1b2159a7caf5a1a71f4f0
#
_entry.id   3d48a468bce1b2159a7caf5a1a71f4f0
#
_cell.length_a   1.000
_cell.length_b   1.000
_cell.length_c   1.000
_cell.angle_alpha   90.00
_cell.angle_beta   90.00
_cell.angle_gamma   90.00
#
_symmetry.space_group_name_H-M   'P 1'
#
loop_
_entity.id
_entity.type
_entity.pdbx_description
1 polymer ?
#
loop_
_entity_poly.entity_id
_entity_poly.type
_entity_poly.pdbx_seq_one_letter_code
_entity_poly.pdbx_strand_id
1 'polypeptide(L)'
;RRQRQMCIRDSSITDLLKGNGYLAVYIAGMMVGNNKIMHRKEIYTFMDGLTWLFQIIMFLCLGLLVNPHEMLEVAVVALLIGVFMIVVGRPLSVFLCLLPFGKRITLKSRLFVSWVGLRGAVPIIFATYPVVANVPGAHVIFNIVFFITIVSLVIQGTTVSWVARLLGLSTPLEKTGNDFGVELPEEIDSNLHDMTITQEMLEQADTLKDMNLPKGTLVMIVKRGDEYLIPNGTLKLHAGDKLLLISENSKE
;
A
#
# COMPACT_ATOMS: atom_id res chain seq x y z
N ARG A 1 -11.70 -9.93 -19.12
CA ARG A 1 -12.71 -9.17 -19.93
C ARG A 1 -14.07 -9.08 -19.22
N ARG A 2 -14.65 -10.18 -18.66
CA ARG A 2 -15.95 -10.15 -17.98
C ARG A 2 -16.03 -9.21 -16.77
N GLN A 3 -15.02 -9.19 -15.89
CA GLN A 3 -15.00 -8.33 -14.70
C GLN A 3 -14.96 -6.83 -15.02
N ARG A 4 -14.20 -6.44 -16.04
CA ARG A 4 -14.11 -5.03 -16.48
C ARG A 4 -15.43 -4.51 -17.03
N GLN A 5 -16.16 -5.37 -17.76
CA GLN A 5 -17.50 -5.03 -18.25
C GLN A 5 -18.52 -4.96 -17.10
N MET A 6 -18.35 -5.75 -16.04
CA MET A 6 -19.20 -5.71 -14.84
C MET A 6 -19.08 -4.36 -14.11
N CYS A 7 -17.87 -3.90 -13.80
CA CYS A 7 -17.68 -2.63 -13.08
C CYS A 7 -18.23 -1.42 -13.87
N ILE A 8 -18.02 -1.38 -15.19
CA ILE A 8 -18.56 -0.31 -16.05
C ILE A 8 -20.08 -0.37 -16.10
N ARG A 9 -20.66 -1.56 -16.20
CA ARG A 9 -22.12 -1.74 -16.21
C ARG A 9 -22.74 -1.38 -14.86
N ASP A 10 -22.10 -1.78 -13.76
CA ASP A 10 -22.59 -1.48 -12.40
C ASP A 10 -22.55 0.01 -12.11
N SER A 11 -21.48 0.72 -12.50
CA SER A 11 -21.39 2.16 -12.40
C SER A 11 -22.45 2.85 -13.25
N SER A 12 -22.61 2.47 -14.53
CA SER A 12 -23.56 3.08 -15.44
C SER A 12 -25.02 2.81 -15.06
N ILE A 13 -25.33 1.60 -14.58
CA ILE A 13 -26.67 1.25 -14.09
C ILE A 13 -26.98 2.04 -12.80
N THR A 14 -26.01 2.19 -11.93
CA THR A 14 -26.18 2.94 -10.66
C THR A 14 -26.41 4.43 -10.94
N ASP A 15 -25.68 5.01 -11.90
CA ASP A 15 -25.88 6.41 -12.31
C ASP A 15 -27.27 6.60 -12.98
N LEU A 16 -27.73 5.64 -13.79
CA LEU A 16 -29.08 5.64 -14.35
C LEU A 16 -30.18 5.62 -13.28
N LEU A 17 -29.93 4.91 -12.18
CA LEU A 17 -30.83 4.86 -11.02
C LEU A 17 -30.65 6.05 -10.07
N LYS A 18 -29.89 7.10 -10.46
CA LYS A 18 -29.53 8.26 -9.64
C LYS A 18 -28.79 7.90 -8.34
N GLY A 19 -28.09 6.76 -8.34
CA GLY A 19 -27.21 6.33 -7.25
C GLY A 19 -25.79 6.85 -7.45
N ASN A 20 -24.93 6.61 -6.45
CA ASN A 20 -23.52 6.99 -6.53
C ASN A 20 -22.70 5.86 -7.18
N GLY A 21 -22.29 6.05 -8.46
CA GLY A 21 -21.49 5.08 -9.21
C GLY A 21 -20.13 4.77 -8.58
N TYR A 22 -19.50 5.73 -7.90
CA TYR A 22 -18.22 5.51 -7.19
C TYR A 22 -18.37 4.54 -6.03
N LEU A 23 -19.47 4.67 -5.27
CA LEU A 23 -19.76 3.77 -4.16
C LEU A 23 -20.04 2.34 -4.67
N ALA A 24 -20.75 2.21 -5.79
CA ALA A 24 -21.02 0.91 -6.41
C ALA A 24 -19.71 0.20 -6.81
N VAL A 25 -18.79 0.90 -7.46
CA VAL A 25 -17.47 0.36 -7.84
C VAL A 25 -16.64 -0.01 -6.61
N TYR A 26 -16.69 0.79 -5.55
CA TYR A 26 -16.00 0.51 -4.29
C TYR A 26 -16.50 -0.78 -3.64
N ILE A 27 -17.82 -0.95 -3.55
CA ILE A 27 -18.43 -2.17 -3.01
C ILE A 27 -18.10 -3.39 -3.87
N ALA A 28 -18.18 -3.25 -5.20
CA ALA A 28 -17.80 -4.31 -6.13
C ALA A 28 -16.32 -4.71 -5.95
N GLY A 29 -15.43 -3.72 -5.78
CA GLY A 29 -14.01 -3.94 -5.50
C GLY A 29 -13.78 -4.71 -4.19
N MET A 30 -14.50 -4.36 -3.12
CA MET A 30 -14.42 -5.09 -1.85
C MET A 30 -14.92 -6.54 -1.98
N MET A 31 -16.01 -6.77 -2.71
CA MET A 31 -16.54 -8.11 -2.94
C MET A 31 -15.55 -8.98 -3.71
N VAL A 32 -14.92 -8.42 -4.75
CA VAL A 32 -13.90 -9.10 -5.55
C VAL A 32 -12.64 -9.37 -4.72
N GLY A 33 -12.21 -8.40 -3.91
CA GLY A 33 -11.02 -8.52 -3.07
C GLY A 33 -11.14 -9.56 -1.94
N ASN A 34 -12.35 -9.79 -1.43
CA ASN A 34 -12.61 -10.77 -0.37
C ASN A 34 -12.80 -12.21 -0.87
N ASN A 35 -12.98 -12.42 -2.17
CA ASN A 35 -13.15 -13.74 -2.73
C ASN A 35 -11.81 -14.32 -3.20
N LYS A 36 -11.64 -15.64 -3.06
CA LYS A 36 -10.47 -16.36 -3.60
C LYS A 36 -10.59 -16.39 -5.12
N ILE A 37 -9.76 -15.62 -5.80
CA ILE A 37 -9.73 -15.51 -7.25
C ILE A 37 -8.46 -16.18 -7.75
N MET A 38 -8.59 -17.02 -8.79
CA MET A 38 -7.46 -17.55 -9.55
C MET A 38 -6.64 -16.39 -10.13
N HIS A 39 -5.31 -16.46 -10.07
CA HIS A 39 -4.38 -15.43 -10.56
C HIS A 39 -4.49 -14.06 -9.84
N ARG A 40 -4.78 -14.09 -8.53
CA ARG A 40 -4.96 -12.89 -7.71
C ARG A 40 -3.75 -11.94 -7.81
N LYS A 41 -2.54 -12.46 -7.71
CA LYS A 41 -1.29 -11.67 -7.74
C LYS A 41 -1.11 -10.92 -9.07
N GLU A 42 -1.35 -11.60 -10.20
CA GLU A 42 -1.26 -10.99 -11.53
C GLU A 42 -2.29 -9.86 -11.71
N ILE A 43 -3.52 -10.08 -11.21
CA ILE A 43 -4.58 -9.07 -11.27
C ILE A 43 -4.19 -7.84 -10.42
N TYR A 44 -3.65 -8.02 -9.20
CA TYR A 44 -3.20 -6.93 -8.36
C TYR A 44 -2.07 -6.14 -9.00
N THR A 45 -1.02 -6.79 -9.49
CA THR A 45 0.11 -6.13 -10.14
C THR A 45 -0.34 -5.32 -11.38
N PHE A 46 -1.24 -5.91 -12.19
CA PHE A 46 -1.80 -5.21 -13.33
C PHE A 46 -2.66 -4.00 -12.91
N MET A 47 -3.49 -4.16 -11.88
CA MET A 47 -4.34 -3.08 -11.37
C MET A 47 -3.54 -1.96 -10.73
N ASP A 48 -2.46 -2.27 -10.03
CA ASP A 48 -1.55 -1.26 -9.48
C ASP A 48 -0.93 -0.40 -10.58
N GLY A 49 -0.36 -1.01 -11.61
CA GLY A 49 0.18 -0.27 -12.76
C GLY A 49 -0.88 0.59 -13.46
N LEU A 50 -2.09 0.04 -13.64
CA LEU A 50 -3.20 0.75 -14.26
C LEU A 50 -3.69 1.93 -13.39
N THR A 51 -3.69 1.77 -12.08
CA THR A 51 -4.07 2.82 -11.12
C THR A 51 -3.10 4.00 -11.21
N TRP A 52 -1.78 3.74 -11.25
CA TRP A 52 -0.78 4.78 -11.44
C TRP A 52 -0.97 5.54 -12.75
N LEU A 53 -1.21 4.82 -13.84
CA LEU A 53 -1.46 5.44 -15.15
C LEU A 53 -2.69 6.35 -15.13
N PHE A 54 -3.81 5.85 -14.62
CA PHE A 54 -5.04 6.65 -14.54
C PHE A 54 -4.90 7.83 -13.59
N GLN A 55 -4.14 7.69 -12.50
CA GLN A 55 -3.88 8.79 -11.58
C GLN A 55 -3.11 9.92 -12.26
N ILE A 56 -2.08 9.59 -13.05
CA ILE A 56 -1.32 10.60 -13.82
C ILE A 56 -2.22 11.30 -14.84
N ILE A 57 -2.98 10.53 -15.63
CA ILE A 57 -3.91 11.08 -16.64
C ILE A 57 -4.93 12.02 -15.97
N MET A 58 -5.48 11.60 -14.85
CA MET A 58 -6.48 12.38 -14.12
C MET A 58 -5.91 13.69 -13.59
N PHE A 59 -4.73 13.68 -12.95
CA PHE A 59 -4.11 14.92 -12.48
C PHE A 59 -3.72 15.84 -13.64
N LEU A 60 -3.30 15.28 -14.77
CA LEU A 60 -3.04 16.05 -15.99
C LEU A 60 -4.31 16.75 -16.48
N CYS A 61 -5.42 16.01 -16.62
CA CYS A 61 -6.69 16.56 -17.05
C CYS A 61 -7.21 17.65 -16.10
N LEU A 62 -7.12 17.38 -14.79
CA LEU A 62 -7.55 18.35 -13.77
C LEU A 62 -6.64 19.59 -13.76
N GLY A 63 -5.33 19.43 -13.99
CA GLY A 63 -4.41 20.55 -14.12
C GLY A 63 -4.68 21.44 -15.32
N LEU A 64 -5.12 20.85 -16.43
CA LEU A 64 -5.54 21.61 -17.63
C LEU A 64 -6.86 22.39 -17.44
N LEU A 65 -7.68 21.97 -16.50
CA LEU A 65 -8.96 22.64 -16.20
C LEU A 65 -8.78 23.89 -15.31
N VAL A 66 -7.64 24.00 -14.63
CA VAL A 66 -7.35 25.09 -13.70
C VAL A 66 -6.85 26.34 -14.43
N ASN A 67 -7.41 27.51 -14.09
CA ASN A 67 -6.87 28.79 -14.51
C ASN A 67 -5.86 29.29 -13.45
N PRO A 68 -4.54 29.33 -13.75
CA PRO A 68 -3.54 29.72 -12.76
C PRO A 68 -3.72 31.16 -12.23
N HIS A 69 -4.26 32.04 -13.02
CA HIS A 69 -4.46 33.45 -12.62
C HIS A 69 -5.52 33.58 -11.51
N GLU A 70 -6.66 32.94 -11.69
CA GLU A 70 -7.72 32.89 -10.67
C GLU A 70 -7.33 32.16 -9.42
N MET A 71 -6.43 31.15 -9.56
CA MET A 71 -5.92 30.38 -8.42
C MET A 71 -5.04 31.26 -7.51
N LEU A 72 -4.27 32.18 -8.06
CA LEU A 72 -3.44 33.10 -7.27
C LEU A 72 -4.27 34.03 -6.39
N GLU A 73 -5.43 34.50 -6.87
CA GLU A 73 -6.32 35.34 -6.09
C GLU A 73 -6.86 34.66 -4.83
N VAL A 74 -7.12 33.35 -4.90
CA VAL A 74 -7.62 32.55 -3.76
C VAL A 74 -6.53 31.87 -2.97
N ALA A 75 -5.27 31.96 -3.39
CA ALA A 75 -4.14 31.20 -2.83
C ALA A 75 -3.94 31.44 -1.33
N VAL A 76 -4.05 32.67 -0.86
CA VAL A 76 -3.87 33.03 0.56
C VAL A 76 -4.97 32.39 1.41
N VAL A 77 -6.21 32.48 1.01
CA VAL A 77 -7.35 31.90 1.71
C VAL A 77 -7.25 30.37 1.69
N ALA A 78 -6.94 29.79 0.54
CA ALA A 78 -6.75 28.36 0.39
C ALA A 78 -5.59 27.83 1.26
N LEU A 79 -4.47 28.58 1.34
CA LEU A 79 -3.35 28.22 2.20
C LEU A 79 -3.74 28.23 3.68
N LEU A 80 -4.44 29.25 4.15
CA LEU A 80 -4.91 29.33 5.54
C LEU A 80 -5.85 28.18 5.88
N ILE A 81 -6.81 27.89 5.02
CA ILE A 81 -7.73 26.74 5.18
C ILE A 81 -6.93 25.44 5.17
N GLY A 82 -5.98 25.28 4.24
CA GLY A 82 -5.15 24.08 4.14
C GLY A 82 -4.32 23.84 5.38
N VAL A 83 -3.63 24.86 5.89
CA VAL A 83 -2.84 24.78 7.13
C VAL A 83 -3.73 24.47 8.33
N PHE A 84 -4.88 25.15 8.47
CA PHE A 84 -5.84 24.84 9.53
C PHE A 84 -6.31 23.39 9.48
N MET A 85 -6.63 22.89 8.30
CA MET A 85 -7.06 21.49 8.12
C MET A 85 -5.95 20.50 8.47
N ILE A 86 -4.69 20.79 8.15
CA ILE A 86 -3.54 19.90 8.44
C ILE A 86 -3.21 19.94 9.93
N VAL A 87 -3.16 21.13 10.54
CA VAL A 87 -2.67 21.31 11.92
C VAL A 87 -3.74 21.07 12.98
N VAL A 88 -4.98 21.40 12.70
CA VAL A 88 -6.09 21.33 13.66
C VAL A 88 -7.11 20.26 13.26
N GLY A 89 -7.65 20.33 12.07
CA GLY A 89 -8.76 19.48 11.65
C GLY A 89 -8.41 17.99 11.65
N ARG A 90 -7.25 17.64 11.13
CA ARG A 90 -6.78 16.26 11.06
C ARG A 90 -6.39 15.67 12.43
N PRO A 91 -5.53 16.32 13.23
CA PRO A 91 -5.22 15.82 14.55
C PRO A 91 -6.49 15.63 15.39
N LEU A 92 -7.38 16.63 15.40
CA LEU A 92 -8.62 16.56 16.16
C LEU A 92 -9.47 15.35 15.77
N SER A 93 -9.68 15.10 14.47
CA SER A 93 -10.46 13.96 14.00
C SER A 93 -9.81 12.62 14.33
N VAL A 94 -8.49 12.50 14.13
CA VAL A 94 -7.74 11.27 14.42
C VAL A 94 -7.73 10.97 15.92
N PHE A 95 -7.53 11.99 16.77
CA PHE A 95 -7.55 11.81 18.20
C PHE A 95 -8.94 11.41 18.70
N LEU A 96 -10.00 12.04 18.19
CA LEU A 96 -11.39 11.70 18.55
C LEU A 96 -11.75 10.27 18.12
N CYS A 97 -11.44 9.89 16.88
CA CYS A 97 -11.74 8.55 16.36
C CYS A 97 -10.93 7.43 17.05
N LEU A 98 -9.69 7.72 17.46
CA LEU A 98 -8.83 6.74 18.12
C LEU A 98 -8.90 6.75 19.65
N LEU A 99 -9.73 7.62 20.25
CA LEU A 99 -9.99 7.64 21.70
C LEU A 99 -10.43 6.27 22.27
N PRO A 100 -11.38 5.55 21.63
CA PRO A 100 -11.82 4.25 22.13
C PRO A 100 -10.72 3.19 22.17
N PHE A 101 -9.71 3.32 21.29
CA PHE A 101 -8.59 2.37 21.15
C PHE A 101 -7.34 2.79 21.95
N GLY A 102 -7.51 3.64 22.96
CA GLY A 102 -6.45 4.35 23.70
C GLY A 102 -5.31 3.48 24.25
N LYS A 103 -5.57 2.21 24.57
CA LYS A 103 -4.56 1.30 25.14
C LYS A 103 -3.72 0.54 24.08
N ARG A 104 -4.18 0.49 22.83
CA ARG A 104 -3.53 -0.31 21.76
C ARG A 104 -2.65 0.50 20.82
N ILE A 105 -2.86 1.83 20.73
CA ILE A 105 -2.19 2.69 19.76
C ILE A 105 -1.36 3.73 20.49
N THR A 106 -0.05 3.76 20.23
CA THR A 106 0.86 4.73 20.84
C THR A 106 0.57 6.16 20.37
N LEU A 107 0.88 7.16 21.21
CA LEU A 107 0.71 8.57 20.85
C LEU A 107 1.50 8.93 19.57
N LYS A 108 2.69 8.35 19.40
CA LYS A 108 3.53 8.53 18.21
C LYS A 108 2.82 8.06 16.94
N SER A 109 2.16 6.88 16.99
CA SER A 109 1.40 6.35 15.87
C SER A 109 0.18 7.23 15.53
N ARG A 110 -0.49 7.80 16.52
CA ARG A 110 -1.62 8.73 16.30
C ARG A 110 -1.16 10.01 15.61
N LEU A 111 -0.04 10.58 16.05
CA LEU A 111 0.56 11.76 15.43
C LEU A 111 0.98 11.47 13.98
N PHE A 112 1.57 10.30 13.74
CA PHE A 112 1.95 9.89 12.40
C PHE A 112 0.73 9.74 11.47
N VAL A 113 -0.30 9.02 11.90
CA VAL A 113 -1.55 8.87 11.13
C VAL A 113 -2.22 10.23 10.85
N SER A 114 -2.17 11.13 11.82
CA SER A 114 -2.66 12.50 11.65
C SER A 114 -1.88 13.28 10.58
N TRP A 115 -0.56 13.09 10.50
CA TRP A 115 0.28 13.74 9.49
C TRP A 115 0.13 13.13 8.10
N VAL A 116 0.11 11.80 7.98
CA VAL A 116 0.08 11.05 6.70
C VAL A 116 -1.22 11.22 5.91
N GLY A 117 -2.19 11.90 6.44
CA GLY A 117 -3.48 12.11 5.78
C GLY A 117 -3.40 12.76 4.39
N LEU A 118 -2.68 12.15 3.46
CA LEU A 118 -2.58 12.59 2.07
C LEU A 118 -3.96 12.74 1.44
N ARG A 119 -4.17 13.85 0.75
CA ARG A 119 -5.39 14.07 -0.03
C ARG A 119 -5.17 13.52 -1.42
N GLY A 120 -6.03 12.59 -1.83
CA GLY A 120 -6.03 12.08 -3.19
C GLY A 120 -6.84 12.97 -4.13
N ALA A 121 -7.06 12.49 -5.33
CA ALA A 121 -7.84 13.20 -6.34
C ALA A 121 -9.35 13.26 -6.06
N VAL A 122 -9.85 12.43 -5.16
CA VAL A 122 -11.29 12.35 -4.84
C VAL A 122 -11.90 13.69 -4.43
N PRO A 123 -11.28 14.51 -3.54
CA PRO A 123 -11.81 15.84 -3.23
C PRO A 123 -11.91 16.75 -4.44
N ILE A 124 -10.95 16.68 -5.37
CA ILE A 124 -10.95 17.50 -6.59
C ILE A 124 -12.08 17.04 -7.52
N ILE A 125 -12.26 15.72 -7.68
CA ILE A 125 -13.37 15.18 -8.48
C ILE A 125 -14.71 15.64 -7.91
N PHE A 126 -14.89 15.57 -6.59
CA PHE A 126 -16.13 16.09 -5.98
C PHE A 126 -16.32 17.59 -6.16
N ALA A 127 -15.23 18.37 -6.21
CA ALA A 127 -15.31 19.78 -6.48
C ALA A 127 -15.68 20.10 -7.94
N THR A 128 -15.58 19.16 -8.89
CA THR A 128 -16.05 19.36 -10.27
C THR A 128 -17.58 19.28 -10.39
N TYR A 129 -18.29 18.60 -9.51
CA TYR A 129 -19.75 18.48 -9.59
C TYR A 129 -20.48 19.81 -9.57
N PRO A 130 -20.19 20.74 -8.63
CA PRO A 130 -20.78 22.08 -8.66
C PRO A 130 -20.44 22.84 -9.93
N VAL A 131 -19.23 22.67 -10.48
CA VAL A 131 -18.81 23.31 -11.74
C VAL A 131 -19.64 22.81 -12.91
N VAL A 132 -19.81 21.48 -13.03
CA VAL A 132 -20.66 20.88 -14.08
C VAL A 132 -22.12 21.27 -13.93
N ALA A 133 -22.61 21.42 -12.68
CA ALA A 133 -23.96 21.87 -12.39
C ALA A 133 -24.15 23.39 -12.56
N ASN A 134 -23.12 24.16 -12.99
CA ASN A 134 -23.14 25.61 -13.19
C ASN A 134 -23.62 26.38 -11.93
N VAL A 135 -23.23 25.92 -10.74
CA VAL A 135 -23.55 26.61 -9.50
C VAL A 135 -22.75 27.92 -9.41
N PRO A 136 -23.36 29.04 -9.05
CA PRO A 136 -22.62 30.31 -8.86
C PRO A 136 -21.50 30.15 -7.84
N GLY A 137 -20.27 30.58 -8.19
CA GLY A 137 -19.09 30.46 -7.31
C GLY A 137 -18.41 29.10 -7.29
N ALA A 138 -18.87 28.14 -8.08
CA ALA A 138 -18.31 26.78 -8.12
C ALA A 138 -16.83 26.75 -8.52
N HIS A 139 -16.40 27.65 -9.43
CA HIS A 139 -15.00 27.76 -9.84
C HIS A 139 -14.08 28.16 -8.67
N VAL A 140 -14.54 29.03 -7.79
CA VAL A 140 -13.77 29.44 -6.58
C VAL A 140 -13.57 28.24 -5.66
N ILE A 141 -14.63 27.46 -5.42
CA ILE A 141 -14.56 26.25 -4.60
C ILE A 141 -13.60 25.24 -5.22
N PHE A 142 -13.68 25.02 -6.52
CA PHE A 142 -12.80 24.13 -7.26
C PHE A 142 -11.34 24.55 -7.13
N ASN A 143 -11.03 25.84 -7.38
CA ASN A 143 -9.68 26.38 -7.29
C ASN A 143 -9.10 26.26 -5.87
N ILE A 144 -9.90 26.53 -4.83
CA ILE A 144 -9.49 26.36 -3.42
C ILE A 144 -9.16 24.90 -3.13
N VAL A 145 -10.06 23.97 -3.47
CA VAL A 145 -9.87 22.51 -3.21
C VAL A 145 -8.65 21.99 -3.95
N PHE A 146 -8.48 22.39 -5.21
CA PHE A 146 -7.34 22.00 -6.04
C PHE A 146 -6.02 22.50 -5.45
N PHE A 147 -5.94 23.78 -5.07
CA PHE A 147 -4.77 24.39 -4.45
C PHE A 147 -4.39 23.68 -3.14
N ILE A 148 -5.35 23.48 -2.25
CA ILE A 148 -5.13 22.80 -0.98
C ILE A 148 -4.63 21.35 -1.22
N THR A 149 -5.16 20.67 -2.24
CA THR A 149 -4.75 19.31 -2.55
C THR A 149 -3.31 19.24 -3.04
N ILE A 150 -2.91 20.14 -3.95
CA ILE A 150 -1.52 20.20 -4.43
C ILE A 150 -0.56 20.53 -3.28
N VAL A 151 -0.85 21.56 -2.50
CA VAL A 151 0.00 21.95 -1.36
C VAL A 151 0.12 20.81 -0.35
N SER A 152 -0.98 20.15 -0.03
CA SER A 152 -0.99 18.97 0.85
C SER A 152 -0.13 17.83 0.28
N LEU A 153 -0.25 17.55 -1.02
CA LEU A 153 0.47 16.47 -1.68
C LEU A 153 1.98 16.75 -1.72
N VAL A 154 2.36 17.98 -2.00
CA VAL A 154 3.78 18.40 -2.01
C VAL A 154 4.35 18.37 -0.59
N ILE A 155 3.71 19.04 0.37
CA ILE A 155 4.26 19.13 1.75
C ILE A 155 4.20 17.78 2.46
N GLN A 156 3.06 17.14 2.50
CA GLN A 156 2.91 15.88 3.21
C GLN A 156 3.61 14.74 2.50
N GLY A 157 3.50 14.65 1.16
CA GLY A 157 4.13 13.60 0.36
C GLY A 157 5.65 13.56 0.53
N THR A 158 6.31 14.70 0.49
CA THR A 158 7.78 14.78 0.67
C THR A 158 8.24 14.55 2.11
N THR A 159 7.41 14.92 3.09
CA THR A 159 7.79 14.87 4.51
C THR A 159 7.41 13.57 5.22
N VAL A 160 6.59 12.69 4.62
CA VAL A 160 6.15 11.42 5.25
C VAL A 160 7.32 10.59 5.76
N SER A 161 8.33 10.33 4.92
CA SER A 161 9.49 9.51 5.28
C SER A 161 10.32 10.15 6.39
N TRP A 162 10.44 11.47 6.38
CA TRP A 162 11.16 12.22 7.40
C TRP A 162 10.43 12.17 8.76
N VAL A 163 9.12 12.39 8.77
CA VAL A 163 8.28 12.31 9.97
C VAL A 163 8.26 10.89 10.53
N ALA A 164 8.21 9.85 9.68
CA ALA A 164 8.27 8.45 10.11
C ALA A 164 9.59 8.17 10.87
N ARG A 165 10.73 8.65 10.37
CA ARG A 165 12.03 8.52 11.02
C ARG A 165 12.09 9.30 12.33
N LEU A 166 11.58 10.53 12.34
CA LEU A 166 11.56 11.40 13.53
C LEU A 166 10.77 10.77 14.68
N LEU A 167 9.65 10.10 14.37
CA LEU A 167 8.81 9.42 15.35
C LEU A 167 9.33 8.02 15.74
N GLY A 168 10.39 7.53 15.06
CA GLY A 168 10.94 6.19 15.28
C GLY A 168 10.00 5.07 14.87
N LEU A 169 9.16 5.30 13.85
CA LEU A 169 8.21 4.35 13.28
C LEU A 169 8.70 3.70 11.97
N SER A 170 9.92 4.05 11.53
CA SER A 170 10.51 3.42 10.36
C SER A 170 11.03 2.04 10.74
N THR A 171 10.38 1.01 10.24
CA THR A 171 10.94 -0.35 10.21
C THR A 171 11.85 -0.48 8.99
N PRO A 172 13.00 -1.19 9.08
CA PRO A 172 13.74 -1.57 7.89
C PRO A 172 12.78 -2.28 6.94
N LEU A 173 12.89 -1.99 5.65
CA LEU A 173 12.21 -2.78 4.63
C LEU A 173 12.64 -4.23 4.85
N GLU A 174 11.78 -5.06 5.39
CA GLU A 174 11.92 -6.50 5.20
C GLU A 174 11.95 -6.70 3.69
N LYS A 175 13.04 -7.28 3.21
CA LYS A 175 13.15 -7.64 1.79
C LYS A 175 11.98 -8.59 1.53
N THR A 176 10.92 -8.06 0.94
CA THR A 176 9.75 -8.84 0.52
C THR A 176 10.21 -9.68 -0.68
N GLY A 177 10.66 -10.85 -0.39
CA GLY A 177 11.23 -11.81 -1.31
C GLY A 177 12.27 -12.60 -0.54
N ASN A 178 12.15 -13.90 -0.57
CA ASN A 178 13.18 -14.77 -0.09
C ASN A 178 14.51 -14.30 -0.67
N ASP A 179 15.60 -14.30 0.08
CA ASP A 179 16.96 -13.94 -0.38
C ASP A 179 17.37 -14.70 -1.66
N PHE A 180 16.50 -15.59 -2.12
CA PHE A 180 16.62 -16.43 -3.30
C PHE A 180 15.98 -15.83 -4.56
N GLY A 181 15.28 -14.69 -4.48
CA GLY A 181 14.65 -14.03 -5.63
C GLY A 181 13.51 -14.83 -6.31
N VAL A 182 13.00 -15.86 -5.64
CA VAL A 182 11.91 -16.69 -6.15
C VAL A 182 10.59 -16.15 -5.61
N GLU A 183 9.76 -15.62 -6.49
CA GLU A 183 8.39 -15.23 -6.17
C GLU A 183 7.49 -16.47 -6.23
N LEU A 184 7.09 -16.96 -5.07
CA LEU A 184 6.19 -18.10 -4.95
C LEU A 184 4.73 -17.63 -4.69
N PRO A 185 3.72 -18.46 -5.04
CA PRO A 185 2.33 -18.19 -4.67
C PRO A 185 2.18 -18.05 -3.15
N GLU A 186 1.30 -17.13 -2.70
CA GLU A 186 1.07 -16.85 -1.27
C GLU A 186 0.74 -18.11 -0.44
N GLU A 187 0.16 -19.13 -1.06
CA GLU A 187 -0.19 -20.41 -0.42
C GLU A 187 1.05 -21.25 -0.06
N ILE A 188 2.14 -21.08 -0.80
CA ILE A 188 3.42 -21.77 -0.57
C ILE A 188 4.35 -20.90 0.27
N ASP A 189 4.27 -19.57 0.11
CA ASP A 189 5.10 -18.58 0.81
C ASP A 189 4.88 -18.62 2.34
N SER A 190 3.67 -18.95 2.79
CA SER A 190 3.35 -19.11 4.22
C SER A 190 4.06 -20.29 4.91
N ASN A 191 4.56 -21.24 4.14
CA ASN A 191 5.24 -22.44 4.65
C ASN A 191 6.76 -22.40 4.40
N LEU A 192 7.27 -21.32 3.85
CA LEU A 192 8.69 -21.12 3.57
C LEU A 192 9.36 -20.38 4.71
N HIS A 193 10.47 -20.90 5.14
CA HIS A 193 11.33 -20.31 6.16
C HIS A 193 12.75 -20.23 5.66
N ASP A 194 13.35 -19.03 5.82
CA ASP A 194 14.77 -18.83 5.54
C ASP A 194 15.57 -19.13 6.81
N MET A 195 16.56 -19.99 6.72
CA MET A 195 17.47 -20.31 7.80
C MET A 195 18.91 -20.02 7.36
N THR A 196 19.62 -19.23 8.15
CA THR A 196 21.06 -18.99 7.93
C THR A 196 21.86 -19.89 8.84
N ILE A 197 22.83 -20.61 8.27
CA ILE A 197 23.69 -21.52 9.03
C ILE A 197 24.68 -20.70 9.85
N THR A 198 24.61 -20.87 11.17
CA THR A 198 25.54 -20.28 12.12
C THR A 198 26.69 -21.26 12.41
N GLN A 199 27.81 -20.73 12.93
CA GLN A 199 28.97 -21.56 13.26
C GLN A 199 28.67 -22.59 14.36
N GLU A 200 27.78 -22.27 15.29
CA GLU A 200 27.33 -23.16 16.35
C GLU A 200 26.53 -24.37 15.81
N MET A 201 25.82 -24.20 14.71
CA MET A 201 25.08 -25.28 14.04
C MET A 201 26.00 -26.24 13.32
N LEU A 202 27.12 -25.76 12.79
CA LEU A 202 28.14 -26.57 12.11
C LEU A 202 28.93 -27.46 13.11
N GLU A 203 29.07 -27.04 14.36
CA GLU A 203 29.68 -27.86 15.41
C GLU A 203 28.83 -29.10 15.74
N GLN A 204 27.54 -29.09 15.44
CA GLN A 204 26.61 -30.21 15.67
C GLN A 204 26.41 -31.09 14.44
N ALA A 205 26.55 -30.55 13.23
CA ALA A 205 26.32 -31.29 11.99
C ALA A 205 27.03 -30.63 10.79
N ASP A 206 27.94 -31.38 10.15
CA ASP A 206 28.72 -30.94 8.97
C ASP A 206 27.95 -31.08 7.65
N THR A 207 26.95 -31.97 7.63
CA THR A 207 26.20 -32.28 6.41
C THR A 207 24.71 -32.01 6.58
N LEU A 208 24.04 -31.76 5.46
CA LEU A 208 22.61 -31.50 5.43
C LEU A 208 21.79 -32.67 6.04
N LYS A 209 22.27 -33.90 5.90
CA LYS A 209 21.63 -35.12 6.43
C LYS A 209 21.70 -35.21 7.95
N ASP A 210 22.81 -34.77 8.55
CA ASP A 210 23.07 -34.86 9.98
C ASP A 210 22.43 -33.71 10.75
N MET A 211 21.96 -32.70 10.01
CA MET A 211 21.28 -31.53 10.57
C MET A 211 19.91 -31.94 11.12
N ASN A 212 19.67 -31.63 12.38
CA ASN A 212 18.43 -31.99 13.06
C ASN A 212 17.30 -30.99 12.68
N LEU A 213 16.79 -31.10 11.43
CA LEU A 213 15.68 -30.31 10.97
C LEU A 213 14.35 -30.83 11.54
N PRO A 214 13.35 -29.93 11.77
CA PRO A 214 12.03 -30.37 12.22
C PRO A 214 11.42 -31.40 11.26
N LYS A 215 10.69 -32.38 11.81
CA LYS A 215 10.01 -33.40 11.00
C LYS A 215 9.03 -32.73 10.03
N GLY A 216 9.04 -33.17 8.77
CA GLY A 216 8.19 -32.59 7.73
C GLY A 216 8.77 -31.32 7.08
N THR A 217 10.06 -31.01 7.31
CA THR A 217 10.75 -29.90 6.65
C THR A 217 11.62 -30.42 5.51
N LEU A 218 11.48 -29.82 4.34
CA LEU A 218 12.30 -30.08 3.15
C LEU A 218 13.16 -28.85 2.82
N VAL A 219 14.45 -29.06 2.59
CA VAL A 219 15.34 -28.03 2.07
C VAL A 219 15.15 -27.95 0.56
N MET A 220 14.72 -26.82 0.04
CA MET A 220 14.49 -26.61 -1.40
C MET A 220 15.74 -26.18 -2.13
N ILE A 221 16.48 -25.22 -1.56
CA ILE A 221 17.67 -24.61 -2.16
C ILE A 221 18.63 -24.19 -1.06
N VAL A 222 19.93 -24.27 -1.37
CA VAL A 222 21.01 -23.75 -0.52
C VAL A 222 21.70 -22.60 -1.30
N LYS A 223 21.83 -21.44 -0.67
CA LYS A 223 22.55 -20.29 -1.24
C LYS A 223 23.85 -20.08 -0.47
N ARG A 224 24.98 -20.13 -1.19
CA ARG A 224 26.32 -19.85 -0.69
C ARG A 224 26.89 -18.61 -1.38
N GLY A 225 26.89 -17.48 -0.70
CA GLY A 225 27.21 -16.21 -1.34
C GLY A 225 26.23 -15.89 -2.48
N ASP A 226 26.71 -15.90 -3.72
CA ASP A 226 25.89 -15.69 -4.93
C ASP A 226 25.56 -16.96 -5.71
N GLU A 227 26.06 -18.13 -5.25
CA GLU A 227 25.79 -19.42 -5.91
C GLU A 227 24.61 -20.15 -5.29
N TYR A 228 23.80 -20.78 -6.16
CA TYR A 228 22.70 -21.64 -5.75
C TYR A 228 23.10 -23.10 -5.89
N LEU A 229 23.03 -23.85 -4.79
CA LEU A 229 23.39 -25.25 -4.72
C LEU A 229 22.13 -26.11 -4.57
N ILE A 230 22.11 -27.23 -5.30
CA ILE A 230 21.04 -28.22 -5.16
C ILE A 230 21.27 -28.98 -3.85
N PRO A 231 20.28 -29.01 -2.93
CA PRO A 231 20.41 -29.69 -1.67
C PRO A 231 20.53 -31.21 -1.90
N ASN A 232 21.63 -31.78 -1.41
CA ASN A 232 21.82 -33.22 -1.34
C ASN A 232 22.23 -33.59 0.10
N GLY A 233 21.80 -34.71 0.60
CA GLY A 233 22.08 -35.14 1.97
C GLY A 233 23.57 -35.15 2.35
N THR A 234 24.46 -35.33 1.35
CA THR A 234 25.91 -35.30 1.51
C THR A 234 26.54 -33.92 1.34
N LEU A 235 25.74 -32.90 1.09
CA LEU A 235 26.23 -31.52 0.90
C LEU A 235 26.82 -31.02 2.22
N LYS A 236 28.11 -30.66 2.17
CA LYS A 236 28.79 -30.00 3.30
C LYS A 236 28.34 -28.54 3.38
N LEU A 237 27.86 -28.17 4.51
CA LEU A 237 27.39 -26.80 4.81
C LEU A 237 28.57 -25.94 5.28
N HIS A 238 28.50 -24.65 5.04
CA HIS A 238 29.46 -23.66 5.53
C HIS A 238 28.73 -22.57 6.33
N ALA A 239 29.44 -21.94 7.25
CA ALA A 239 28.90 -20.81 7.98
C ALA A 239 28.54 -19.66 7.02
N GLY A 240 27.31 -19.15 7.14
CA GLY A 240 26.76 -18.15 6.24
C GLY A 240 25.93 -18.71 5.06
N ASP A 241 25.87 -20.04 4.90
CA ASP A 241 24.95 -20.65 3.93
C ASP A 241 23.49 -20.33 4.33
N LYS A 242 22.69 -19.98 3.35
CA LYS A 242 21.25 -19.73 3.55
C LYS A 242 20.47 -20.90 2.98
N LEU A 243 19.59 -21.45 3.78
CA LEU A 243 18.70 -22.55 3.40
C LEU A 243 17.28 -22.02 3.20
N LEU A 244 16.66 -22.38 2.10
CA LEU A 244 15.24 -22.20 1.88
C LEU A 244 14.51 -23.50 2.26
N LEU A 245 13.72 -23.42 3.31
CA LEU A 245 13.01 -24.56 3.90
C LEU A 245 11.52 -24.44 3.60
N ILE A 246 10.90 -25.56 3.24
CA ILE A 246 9.46 -25.70 3.23
C ILE A 246 9.03 -26.63 4.36
N SER A 247 8.10 -26.19 5.20
CA SER A 247 7.54 -27.03 6.26
C SER A 247 6.12 -27.45 5.90
N GLU A 248 5.80 -28.71 6.17
CA GLU A 248 4.43 -29.20 6.07
C GLU A 248 3.57 -28.53 7.16
N ASN A 249 2.42 -27.96 6.77
CA ASN A 249 1.51 -27.29 7.68
C ASN A 249 0.98 -28.32 8.70
N SER A 250 1.61 -28.42 9.87
CA SER A 250 1.03 -29.13 10.98
C SER A 250 -0.18 -28.32 11.46
N LYS A 251 -1.36 -28.67 10.95
CA LYS A 251 -2.62 -28.24 11.57
C LYS A 251 -2.69 -28.89 12.94
N GLU A 252 -2.32 -28.17 13.98
CA GLU A 252 -2.86 -28.34 15.32
C GLU A 252 -4.03 -27.38 15.54
#